data_3bf967c07d50872e02790ff305fe48d6
#
_entry.id   3bf967c07d50872e02790ff305fe48d6
#
_cell.length_a   1.000
_cell.length_b   1.000
_cell.length_c   1.000
_cell.angle_alpha   90.00
_cell.angle_beta   90.00
_cell.angle_gamma   90.00
#
_symmetry.space_group_name_H-M   'P 1'
#
loop_
_entity.id
_entity.type
_entity.pdbx_description
1 polymer ?
#
loop_
_entity_poly.entity_id
_entity_poly.type
_entity_poly.pdbx_seq_one_letter_code
_entity_poly.pdbx_strand_id
1 'polypeptide(L)'
;MKLSAIRILVSGVLACGALSAAWAQEATGAGASFPAPLYAKWAADYNKATGVKINYQSVGSGAGLKQIEARTVDFGASDEPLTDEDLSKKGLVQFPTVIGGIVPVVNIQGVAPGQLKLSGPLLADIYLGKITKWNDPA
;
A
#
# COMPACT_ATOMS: atom_id res chain seq x y z
N MET A 1 -44.95 46.60 11.02
CA MET A 1 -44.87 45.13 11.12
C MET A 1 -44.21 44.37 9.95
N LYS A 2 -43.73 45.02 8.88
CA LYS A 2 -43.15 44.33 7.71
C LYS A 2 -41.62 44.24 7.72
N LEU A 3 -40.89 45.04 8.50
CA LEU A 3 -39.42 45.02 8.57
C LEU A 3 -38.85 43.91 9.48
N SER A 4 -39.59 43.46 10.47
CA SER A 4 -39.14 42.41 11.40
C SER A 4 -39.10 41.01 10.76
N ALA A 5 -40.02 40.73 9.83
CA ALA A 5 -40.09 39.44 9.14
C ALA A 5 -38.93 39.26 8.14
N ILE A 6 -38.47 40.33 7.50
CA ILE A 6 -37.34 40.28 6.56
C ILE A 6 -36.00 40.03 7.28
N ARG A 7 -35.84 40.59 8.48
CA ARG A 7 -34.62 40.36 9.28
C ARG A 7 -34.49 38.91 9.75
N ILE A 8 -35.58 38.24 10.08
CA ILE A 8 -35.59 36.84 10.51
C ILE A 8 -35.27 35.90 9.33
N LEU A 9 -35.78 36.22 8.13
CA LEU A 9 -35.49 35.42 6.92
C LEU A 9 -34.03 35.52 6.47
N VAL A 10 -33.41 36.71 6.54
CA VAL A 10 -32.01 36.91 6.18
C VAL A 10 -31.05 36.21 7.19
N SER A 11 -31.41 36.25 8.49
CA SER A 11 -30.61 35.54 9.52
C SER A 11 -30.68 34.01 9.39
N GLY A 12 -31.80 33.47 8.92
CA GLY A 12 -31.97 32.02 8.72
C GLY A 12 -31.17 31.48 7.52
N VAL A 13 -31.01 32.26 6.46
CA VAL A 13 -30.26 31.86 5.27
C VAL A 13 -28.73 31.91 5.52
N LEU A 14 -28.25 32.86 6.33
CA LEU A 14 -26.81 32.89 6.71
C LEU A 14 -26.40 31.75 7.66
N ALA A 15 -27.32 31.24 8.48
CA ALA A 15 -27.03 30.14 9.39
C ALA A 15 -26.96 28.76 8.71
N CYS A 16 -27.64 28.57 7.58
CA CYS A 16 -27.55 27.32 6.78
C CYS A 16 -26.30 27.20 5.93
N GLY A 17 -25.58 28.29 5.65
CA GLY A 17 -24.34 28.26 4.84
C GLY A 17 -23.09 27.82 5.57
N ALA A 18 -23.11 27.68 6.90
CA ALA A 18 -21.94 27.39 7.72
C ALA A 18 -21.77 25.90 8.11
N LEU A 19 -22.69 25.04 7.70
CA LEU A 19 -22.57 23.59 7.83
C LEU A 19 -21.89 22.99 6.57
N SER A 20 -20.76 23.56 6.16
CA SER A 20 -19.80 22.84 5.34
C SER A 20 -19.27 21.74 6.25
N ALA A 21 -19.92 20.56 6.22
CA ALA A 21 -19.40 19.37 6.83
C ALA A 21 -17.95 19.22 6.33
N ALA A 22 -16.98 19.41 7.21
CA ALA A 22 -15.62 18.98 6.96
C ALA A 22 -15.71 17.45 6.79
N TRP A 23 -15.88 17.01 5.55
CA TRP A 23 -15.76 15.60 5.22
C TRP A 23 -14.32 15.26 5.57
N ALA A 24 -14.14 14.52 6.63
CA ALA A 24 -12.84 13.98 6.94
C ALA A 24 -12.39 13.19 5.70
N GLN A 25 -11.44 13.75 4.97
CA GLN A 25 -10.93 13.12 3.75
C GLN A 25 -10.25 11.83 4.19
N GLU A 26 -10.77 10.72 3.75
CA GLU A 26 -10.27 9.38 4.07
C GLU A 26 -9.93 8.69 2.76
N ALA A 27 -8.80 8.00 2.73
CA ALA A 27 -8.44 7.14 1.61
C ALA A 27 -8.13 5.73 2.11
N THR A 28 -8.64 4.74 1.40
CA THR A 28 -8.46 3.34 1.73
C THR A 28 -7.68 2.64 0.64
N GLY A 29 -6.64 1.92 1.03
CA GLY A 29 -5.85 1.07 0.16
C GLY A 29 -5.80 -0.38 0.62
N ALA A 30 -5.43 -1.27 -0.29
CA ALA A 30 -5.24 -2.68 0.02
C ALA A 30 -4.13 -3.29 -0.84
N GLY A 31 -3.47 -4.33 -0.36
CA GLY A 31 -2.51 -5.04 -1.19
C GLY A 31 -1.34 -5.67 -0.44
N ALA A 32 -0.16 -5.57 -1.04
CA ALA A 32 1.07 -6.20 -0.61
C ALA A 32 1.34 -6.03 0.89
N SER A 33 1.81 -7.09 1.51
CA SER A 33 2.14 -7.09 2.95
C SER A 33 3.51 -6.48 3.25
N PHE A 34 4.42 -6.53 2.28
CA PHE A 34 5.77 -5.99 2.41
C PHE A 34 5.82 -4.52 2.85
N PRO A 35 5.10 -3.56 2.21
CA PRO A 35 5.17 -2.15 2.58
C PRO A 35 4.29 -1.77 3.77
N ALA A 36 3.44 -2.66 4.28
CA ALA A 36 2.41 -2.35 5.28
C ALA A 36 2.95 -1.65 6.54
N PRO A 37 4.07 -2.06 7.16
CA PRO A 37 4.60 -1.37 8.33
C PRO A 37 5.00 0.08 8.04
N LEU A 38 5.58 0.34 6.86
CA LEU A 38 5.97 1.68 6.45
C LEU A 38 4.74 2.54 6.11
N TYR A 39 3.76 1.98 5.41
CA TYR A 39 2.49 2.66 5.13
C TYR A 39 1.74 3.05 6.40
N ALA A 40 1.72 2.17 7.41
CA ALA A 40 1.12 2.49 8.70
C ALA A 40 1.80 3.70 9.38
N LYS A 41 3.14 3.77 9.31
CA LYS A 41 3.91 4.90 9.83
C LYS A 41 3.59 6.19 9.07
N TRP A 42 3.61 6.14 7.73
CA TRP A 42 3.31 7.30 6.89
C TRP A 42 1.87 7.78 7.09
N ALA A 43 0.90 6.86 7.18
CA ALA A 43 -0.49 7.19 7.44
C ALA A 43 -0.67 7.92 8.77
N ALA A 44 0.00 7.44 9.83
CA ALA A 44 -0.04 8.08 11.14
C ALA A 44 0.58 9.49 11.13
N ASP A 45 1.72 9.67 10.47
CA ASP A 45 2.40 10.96 10.38
C ASP A 45 1.61 11.95 9.49
N TYR A 46 1.07 11.48 8.39
CA TYR A 46 0.23 12.30 7.50
C TYR A 46 -1.06 12.74 8.19
N ASN A 47 -1.69 11.84 8.93
CA ASN A 47 -2.89 12.20 9.72
C ASN A 47 -2.59 13.28 10.77
N LYS A 48 -1.45 13.19 11.47
CA LYS A 48 -1.02 14.24 12.42
C LYS A 48 -0.81 15.60 11.75
N ALA A 49 -0.28 15.59 10.53
CA ALA A 49 0.06 16.81 9.82
C ALA A 49 -1.16 17.47 9.14
N THR A 50 -2.11 16.68 8.66
CA THR A 50 -3.18 17.14 7.77
C THR A 50 -4.60 16.88 8.26
N GLY A 51 -4.78 15.98 9.24
CA GLY A 51 -6.08 15.47 9.65
C GLY A 51 -6.68 14.42 8.71
N VAL A 52 -6.04 14.15 7.56
CA VAL A 52 -6.52 13.16 6.59
C VAL A 52 -6.19 11.75 7.10
N LYS A 53 -7.14 10.85 7.01
CA LYS A 53 -6.99 9.46 7.45
C LYS A 53 -6.71 8.56 6.25
N ILE A 54 -5.62 7.80 6.32
CA ILE A 54 -5.26 6.77 5.34
C ILE A 54 -5.40 5.41 6.01
N ASN A 55 -6.22 4.54 5.45
CA ASN A 55 -6.36 3.16 5.89
C ASN A 55 -5.69 2.24 4.87
N TYR A 56 -4.92 1.26 5.35
CA TYR A 56 -4.30 0.27 4.50
C TYR A 56 -4.56 -1.15 5.01
N GLN A 57 -5.03 -2.02 4.12
CA GLN A 57 -5.32 -3.42 4.40
C GLN A 57 -4.24 -4.30 3.78
N SER A 58 -3.45 -4.95 4.61
CA SER A 58 -2.41 -5.91 4.20
C SER A 58 -3.06 -7.27 3.89
N VAL A 59 -3.44 -7.47 2.64
CA VAL A 59 -4.20 -8.66 2.16
C VAL A 59 -3.47 -9.45 1.07
N GLY A 60 -2.23 -9.04 0.75
CA GLY A 60 -1.43 -9.57 -0.35
C GLY A 60 -1.69 -8.89 -1.69
N SER A 61 -0.66 -8.88 -2.57
CA SER A 61 -0.66 -8.16 -3.85
C SER A 61 -1.84 -8.53 -4.74
N GLY A 62 -2.12 -9.84 -4.90
CA GLY A 62 -3.20 -10.31 -5.76
C GLY A 62 -4.61 -9.88 -5.29
N ALA A 63 -4.85 -9.84 -3.98
CA ALA A 63 -6.13 -9.37 -3.45
C ALA A 63 -6.25 -7.85 -3.56
N GLY A 64 -5.17 -7.11 -3.33
CA GLY A 64 -5.13 -5.66 -3.52
C GLY A 64 -5.39 -5.26 -4.96
N LEU A 65 -4.78 -5.96 -5.92
CA LEU A 65 -5.02 -5.72 -7.35
C LEU A 65 -6.49 -5.92 -7.72
N LYS A 66 -7.11 -7.01 -7.28
CA LYS A 66 -8.55 -7.26 -7.52
C LYS A 66 -9.43 -6.15 -6.94
N GLN A 67 -9.09 -5.63 -5.77
CA GLN A 67 -9.87 -4.57 -5.12
C GLN A 67 -9.77 -3.24 -5.87
N ILE A 68 -8.57 -2.84 -6.32
CA ILE A 68 -8.44 -1.61 -7.10
C ILE A 68 -9.09 -1.74 -8.48
N GLU A 69 -9.02 -2.89 -9.13
CA GLU A 69 -9.72 -3.17 -10.37
C GLU A 69 -11.25 -3.08 -10.20
N ALA A 70 -11.76 -3.60 -9.09
CA ALA A 70 -13.18 -3.51 -8.73
C ALA A 70 -13.59 -2.12 -8.20
N ARG A 71 -12.65 -1.19 -8.06
CA ARG A 71 -12.87 0.17 -7.52
C ARG A 71 -13.48 0.17 -6.11
N THR A 72 -13.14 -0.82 -5.29
CA THR A 72 -13.58 -0.93 -3.88
C THR A 72 -12.60 -0.25 -2.92
N VAL A 73 -11.45 0.14 -3.42
CA VAL A 73 -10.41 0.92 -2.70
C VAL A 73 -9.90 2.05 -3.58
N ASP A 74 -9.30 3.06 -2.99
CA ASP A 74 -8.76 4.24 -3.68
C ASP A 74 -7.38 3.96 -4.28
N PHE A 75 -6.60 3.06 -3.66
CA PHE A 75 -5.31 2.61 -4.18
C PHE A 75 -5.03 1.14 -3.86
N GLY A 76 -4.25 0.51 -4.74
CA GLY A 76 -3.75 -0.86 -4.55
C GLY A 76 -2.23 -0.86 -4.42
N ALA A 77 -1.65 -1.82 -3.71
CA ALA A 77 -0.21 -2.04 -3.67
C ALA A 77 0.14 -3.46 -4.12
N SER A 78 1.17 -3.57 -4.96
CA SER A 78 1.66 -4.85 -5.47
C SER A 78 3.18 -4.89 -5.42
N ASP A 79 3.74 -6.05 -5.13
CA ASP A 79 5.17 -6.34 -5.21
C ASP A 79 5.60 -6.62 -6.65
N GLU A 80 4.64 -6.95 -7.52
CA GLU A 80 4.85 -7.17 -8.95
C GLU A 80 4.23 -6.04 -9.76
N PRO A 81 5.00 -5.38 -10.66
CA PRO A 81 4.44 -4.35 -11.53
C PRO A 81 3.54 -4.97 -12.60
N LEU A 82 2.47 -4.27 -12.94
CA LEU A 82 1.67 -4.59 -14.12
C LEU A 82 2.36 -4.12 -15.38
N THR A 83 2.04 -4.75 -16.51
CA THR A 83 2.48 -4.27 -17.84
C THR A 83 1.74 -2.98 -18.23
N ASP A 84 2.35 -2.17 -19.09
CA ASP A 84 1.70 -0.95 -19.60
C ASP A 84 0.37 -1.26 -20.33
N GLU A 85 0.31 -2.42 -20.97
CA GLU A 85 -0.92 -2.89 -21.63
C GLU A 85 -2.03 -3.18 -20.62
N ASP A 86 -1.71 -3.87 -19.53
CA ASP A 86 -2.68 -4.16 -18.45
C ASP A 86 -3.14 -2.90 -17.75
N LEU A 87 -2.21 -1.98 -17.46
CA LEU A 87 -2.53 -0.69 -16.85
C LEU A 87 -3.52 0.09 -17.73
N SER A 88 -3.24 0.17 -19.02
CA SER A 88 -4.09 0.87 -19.99
C SER A 88 -5.47 0.25 -20.08
N LYS A 89 -5.56 -1.08 -20.18
CA LYS A 89 -6.84 -1.82 -20.26
C LYS A 89 -7.69 -1.61 -18.99
N LYS A 90 -7.05 -1.53 -17.83
CA LYS A 90 -7.72 -1.40 -16.52
C LYS A 90 -7.96 0.06 -16.11
N GLY A 91 -7.43 1.03 -16.86
CA GLY A 91 -7.50 2.44 -16.53
C GLY A 91 -6.79 2.76 -15.22
N LEU A 92 -5.66 2.11 -14.98
CA LEU A 92 -4.82 2.27 -13.81
C LEU A 92 -3.50 2.96 -14.17
N VAL A 93 -2.89 3.59 -13.18
CA VAL A 93 -1.51 4.08 -13.21
C VAL A 93 -0.75 3.46 -12.05
N GLN A 94 0.55 3.26 -12.20
CA GLN A 94 1.40 2.77 -11.12
C GLN A 94 2.69 3.55 -11.00
N PHE A 95 3.24 3.57 -9.79
CA PHE A 95 4.52 4.20 -9.49
C PHE A 95 5.20 3.48 -8.32
N PRO A 96 6.54 3.45 -8.25
CA PRO A 96 7.26 2.83 -7.14
C PRO A 96 7.10 3.67 -5.86
N THR A 97 6.88 3.02 -4.74
CA THR A 97 6.76 3.66 -3.42
C THR A 97 7.83 3.22 -2.44
N VAL A 98 8.16 1.93 -2.43
CA VAL A 98 9.08 1.33 -1.45
C VAL A 98 9.97 0.34 -2.16
N ILE A 99 11.24 0.33 -1.80
CA ILE A 99 12.21 -0.68 -2.23
C ILE A 99 12.69 -1.44 -0.99
N GLY A 100 12.78 -2.76 -1.09
CA GLY A 100 13.34 -3.64 -0.08
C GLY A 100 14.22 -4.72 -0.71
N GLY A 101 15.13 -5.27 0.07
CA GLY A 101 15.96 -6.40 -0.34
C GLY A 101 15.34 -7.72 0.10
N ILE A 102 15.40 -8.72 -0.77
CA ILE A 102 15.15 -10.12 -0.41
C ILE A 102 16.49 -10.82 -0.34
N VAL A 103 16.80 -11.37 0.83
CA VAL A 103 18.11 -12.01 1.08
C VAL A 103 17.90 -13.43 1.63
N PRO A 104 18.68 -14.43 1.17
CA PRO A 104 18.73 -15.73 1.81
C PRO A 104 19.30 -15.62 3.22
N VAL A 105 18.58 -16.13 4.21
CA VAL A 105 19.05 -16.23 5.59
C VAL A 105 19.33 -17.68 5.88
N VAL A 106 20.56 -17.97 6.33
CA VAL A 106 20.99 -19.33 6.65
C VAL A 106 21.56 -19.41 8.07
N ASN A 107 21.42 -20.58 8.70
CA ASN A 107 22.06 -20.88 9.96
C ASN A 107 22.87 -22.18 9.79
N ILE A 108 24.10 -22.05 9.31
CA ILE A 108 24.98 -23.17 9.01
C ILE A 108 26.20 -23.10 9.95
N GLN A 109 26.49 -24.19 10.67
CA GLN A 109 27.60 -24.23 11.58
C GLN A 109 28.93 -24.05 10.81
N GLY A 110 29.79 -23.16 11.28
CA GLY A 110 31.10 -22.88 10.68
C GLY A 110 31.09 -21.91 9.50
N VAL A 111 29.92 -21.34 9.15
CA VAL A 111 29.79 -20.32 8.10
C VAL A 111 29.50 -18.97 8.73
N ALA A 112 30.42 -18.02 8.56
CA ALA A 112 30.22 -16.64 9.05
C ALA A 112 29.36 -15.81 8.07
N PRO A 113 28.74 -14.70 8.55
CA PRO A 113 27.99 -13.79 7.69
C PRO A 113 28.79 -13.34 6.47
N GLY A 114 28.19 -13.41 5.29
CA GLY A 114 28.82 -13.01 4.03
C GLY A 114 29.78 -14.03 3.40
N GLN A 115 30.03 -15.16 4.03
CA GLN A 115 30.88 -16.21 3.46
C GLN A 115 30.18 -17.08 2.43
N LEU A 116 28.86 -17.29 2.58
CA LEU A 116 28.08 -18.08 1.62
C LEU A 116 27.88 -17.27 0.34
N LYS A 117 28.32 -17.83 -0.78
CA LYS A 117 28.12 -17.26 -2.12
C LYS A 117 27.24 -18.20 -2.92
N LEU A 118 26.09 -17.71 -3.32
CA LEU A 118 25.14 -18.46 -4.13
C LEU A 118 25.00 -17.78 -5.49
N SER A 119 25.17 -18.57 -6.56
CA SER A 119 24.79 -18.13 -7.90
C SER A 119 23.27 -18.23 -8.08
N GLY A 120 22.69 -17.51 -9.04
CA GLY A 120 21.26 -17.60 -9.34
C GLY A 120 20.81 -19.03 -9.68
N PRO A 121 21.51 -19.77 -10.57
CA PRO A 121 21.18 -21.16 -10.86
C PRO A 121 21.24 -22.06 -9.62
N LEU A 122 22.27 -21.93 -8.79
CA LEU A 122 22.42 -22.70 -7.56
C LEU A 122 21.28 -22.45 -6.58
N LEU A 123 20.90 -21.18 -6.41
CA LEU A 123 19.77 -20.79 -5.57
C LEU A 123 18.46 -21.40 -6.10
N ALA A 124 18.24 -21.35 -7.40
CA ALA A 124 17.07 -21.96 -8.02
C ALA A 124 17.02 -23.48 -7.78
N ASP A 125 18.13 -24.19 -7.92
CA ASP A 125 18.21 -25.63 -7.71
C ASP A 125 17.97 -26.03 -6.24
N ILE A 126 18.38 -25.19 -5.29
CA ILE A 126 18.04 -25.35 -3.86
C ILE A 126 16.51 -25.23 -3.66
N TYR A 127 15.89 -24.17 -4.17
CA TYR A 127 14.44 -23.97 -4.00
C TYR A 127 13.58 -24.96 -4.79
N LEU A 128 14.08 -25.49 -5.91
CA LEU A 128 13.43 -26.57 -6.65
C LEU A 128 13.64 -27.97 -6.02
N GLY A 129 14.41 -28.04 -4.93
CA GLY A 129 14.66 -29.29 -4.22
C GLY A 129 15.60 -30.28 -4.96
N LYS A 130 16.34 -29.79 -5.94
CA LYS A 130 17.39 -30.61 -6.61
C LYS A 130 18.63 -30.76 -5.72
N ILE A 131 18.97 -29.69 -5.00
CA ILE A 131 20.03 -29.69 -3.99
C ILE A 131 19.34 -29.75 -2.62
N THR A 132 19.62 -30.81 -1.89
CA THR A 132 18.96 -31.10 -0.61
C THR A 132 19.92 -31.13 0.58
N LYS A 133 21.20 -30.94 0.35
CA LYS A 133 22.23 -30.96 1.40
C LYS A 133 23.16 -29.78 1.26
N TRP A 134 23.61 -29.24 2.39
CA TRP A 134 24.53 -28.10 2.43
C TRP A 134 25.98 -28.46 2.06
N ASN A 135 26.31 -29.72 1.96
CA ASN A 135 27.61 -30.25 1.48
C ASN A 135 27.54 -30.78 0.05
N ASP A 136 26.58 -30.35 -0.73
CA ASP A 136 26.53 -30.65 -2.16
C ASP A 136 27.76 -30.05 -2.87
N PRO A 137 28.37 -30.74 -3.84
CA PRO A 137 29.56 -30.27 -4.54
C PRO A 137 29.31 -29.12 -5.52
N ALA A 138 28.06 -28.72 -5.80
CA ALA A 138 27.70 -27.68 -6.75
C ALA A 138 28.06 -26.25 -6.28
#